data_b43f728c3149158d697430ddd7257be4
#
_entry.id   b43f728c3149158d697430ddd7257be4
#
_cell.length_a   1.000
_cell.length_b   1.000
_cell.length_c   1.000
_cell.angle_alpha   90.00
_cell.angle_beta   90.00
_cell.angle_gamma   90.00
#
_symmetry.space_group_name_H-M   'P 1'
#
loop_
_entity.id
_entity.type
_entity.pdbx_description
1 polymer ?
#
loop_
_entity_poly.entity_id
_entity_poly.type
_entity_poly.pdbx_seq_one_letter_code
_entity_poly.pdbx_strand_id
1 'polypeptide(L)'
;MAVCGFTIRLQPFADCCRCIPEPVRSHPGLRLYNGQCHIPEPALSSDHETIEKWNGKNDFRIYMGQVGQILYRAYVEIDGVAHYGETKRYYNGLKGVDLGLSINWAPMNVGAENVFRAGSKFAWGETEPKTTGSRENYRWYDSSINMFTKYCTDARYGTVDNKTKLDRSDDAAYINWGRKWRMPTEEELRELITQCEWKVEKVNGIDMLRVTGPNGNYIFFSAVYGRHWTIYLDTTYNNAAQCFNFDSQIQVIRFWNDYRDCPYFIRAVQMRD
;
A
#
# COMPACT_ATOMS: atom_id res chain seq x y z
N MET A 1 25.05 -1.23 -26.84
CA MET A 1 24.98 -0.09 -25.88
C MET A 1 23.69 -0.27 -25.08
N ALA A 2 23.76 -0.47 -23.77
CA ALA A 2 22.58 -0.64 -22.94
C ALA A 2 21.86 0.70 -22.76
N VAL A 3 20.58 0.75 -23.01
CA VAL A 3 19.74 1.92 -22.80
C VAL A 3 18.84 1.63 -21.59
N CYS A 4 18.99 2.40 -20.53
CA CYS A 4 18.11 2.31 -19.35
C CYS A 4 16.99 3.36 -19.46
N GLY A 5 15.78 2.94 -19.12
CA GLY A 5 14.62 3.82 -19.13
C GLY A 5 13.57 3.43 -18.11
N PHE A 6 12.56 4.26 -17.93
CA PHE A 6 11.40 3.98 -17.10
C PHE A 6 10.14 4.02 -17.94
N THR A 7 9.21 3.16 -17.62
CA THR A 7 7.85 3.19 -18.17
C THR A 7 6.88 3.59 -17.07
N ILE A 8 6.07 4.61 -17.32
CA ILE A 8 4.98 5.01 -16.42
C ILE A 8 3.65 4.81 -17.12
N ARG A 9 2.69 4.31 -16.38
CA ARG A 9 1.33 4.14 -16.81
C ARG A 9 0.41 4.92 -15.88
N LEU A 10 -0.39 5.81 -16.43
CA LEU A 10 -1.39 6.59 -15.70
C LEU A 10 -2.74 5.89 -15.78
N GLN A 11 -3.40 5.70 -14.66
CA GLN A 11 -4.76 5.17 -14.63
C GLN A 11 -5.68 6.20 -13.96
N PRO A 12 -6.59 6.84 -14.72
CA PRO A 12 -7.58 7.73 -14.13
C PRO A 12 -8.59 6.96 -13.29
N PHE A 13 -9.12 7.60 -12.29
CA PHE A 13 -10.04 7.06 -11.27
C PHE A 13 -11.37 6.52 -11.83
N ALA A 14 -11.70 6.76 -13.10
CA ALA A 14 -13.05 6.57 -13.65
C ALA A 14 -13.29 5.27 -14.43
N ASP A 15 -12.25 4.57 -14.91
CA ASP A 15 -12.46 3.47 -15.86
C ASP A 15 -11.79 2.15 -15.43
N CYS A 16 -12.33 1.53 -14.43
CA CYS A 16 -11.96 0.16 -14.06
C CYS A 16 -13.01 -0.86 -14.54
N CYS A 17 -13.30 -0.89 -15.85
CA CYS A 17 -14.00 -2.02 -16.47
C CYS A 17 -13.89 -1.98 -17.99
N ARG A 18 -12.77 -2.37 -18.56
CA ARG A 18 -12.69 -3.02 -19.88
C ARG A 18 -11.26 -3.46 -20.19
N CYS A 19 -11.04 -4.75 -20.24
CA CYS A 19 -9.85 -5.35 -20.83
C CYS A 19 -9.99 -5.28 -22.35
N ILE A 20 -9.16 -4.48 -23.02
CA ILE A 20 -8.94 -4.60 -24.45
C ILE A 20 -7.43 -4.52 -24.70
N PRO A 21 -6.83 -5.50 -25.38
CA PRO A 21 -5.42 -5.45 -25.73
C PRO A 21 -5.26 -4.69 -27.05
N GLU A 22 -4.70 -3.49 -26.98
CA GLU A 22 -4.20 -2.82 -28.19
C GLU A 22 -2.72 -2.45 -28.05
N PRO A 23 -1.92 -2.56 -29.13
CA PRO A 23 -0.50 -2.26 -29.09
C PRO A 23 -0.26 -0.76 -28.95
N VAL A 24 0.52 -0.41 -27.97
CA VAL A 24 0.90 0.98 -27.69
C VAL A 24 1.92 1.43 -28.73
N ARG A 25 1.59 2.51 -29.46
CA ARG A 25 2.52 3.13 -30.40
C ARG A 25 3.68 3.81 -29.70
N SER A 26 4.88 3.52 -30.16
CA SER A 26 6.11 4.13 -29.65
C SER A 26 6.22 5.59 -30.10
N HIS A 27 6.35 6.50 -29.13
CA HIS A 27 6.92 7.83 -29.40
C HIS A 27 8.44 7.77 -29.34
N PRO A 28 9.16 8.62 -30.11
CA PRO A 28 10.62 8.67 -30.05
C PRO A 28 11.06 9.04 -28.61
N GLY A 29 11.63 8.09 -27.90
CA GLY A 29 12.09 8.26 -26.54
C GLY A 29 11.29 7.51 -25.46
N LEU A 30 10.08 7.01 -25.76
CA LEU A 30 9.27 6.18 -24.88
C LEU A 30 8.97 4.86 -25.55
N ARG A 31 9.42 3.76 -24.99
CA ARG A 31 8.93 2.43 -25.37
C ARG A 31 8.04 1.92 -24.25
N LEU A 32 6.75 1.86 -24.53
CA LEU A 32 5.77 1.19 -23.70
C LEU A 32 5.74 -0.27 -24.11
N TYR A 33 5.91 -1.17 -23.16
CA TYR A 33 5.94 -2.59 -23.41
C TYR A 33 4.63 -3.25 -23.02
N ASN A 34 4.03 -3.95 -23.96
CA ASN A 34 2.91 -4.88 -23.76
C ASN A 34 3.43 -6.30 -23.74
N GLY A 35 4.28 -6.64 -22.80
CA GLY A 35 4.85 -7.96 -22.67
C GLY A 35 4.53 -8.58 -21.34
N GLN A 36 3.81 -9.66 -21.38
CA GLN A 36 3.72 -10.72 -20.37
C GLN A 36 3.85 -10.26 -18.90
N CYS A 37 2.97 -9.39 -18.46
CA CYS A 37 2.67 -9.29 -17.05
C CYS A 37 1.26 -9.84 -16.87
N HIS A 38 1.09 -10.89 -16.10
CA HIS A 38 -0.22 -11.46 -15.72
C HIS A 38 -1.03 -10.53 -14.79
N ILE A 39 -0.79 -9.24 -14.84
CA ILE A 39 -1.63 -8.23 -14.25
C ILE A 39 -2.61 -7.83 -15.34
N PRO A 40 -3.94 -7.95 -15.14
CA PRO A 40 -4.91 -7.46 -16.13
C PRO A 40 -4.59 -6.01 -16.44
N GLU A 41 -4.26 -5.77 -17.70
CA GLU A 41 -3.83 -4.44 -18.16
C GLU A 41 -5.03 -3.51 -18.19
N PRO A 42 -5.00 -2.40 -17.44
CA PRO A 42 -5.96 -1.34 -17.66
C PRO A 42 -5.72 -0.69 -19.03
N ALA A 43 -6.76 -0.34 -19.74
CA ALA A 43 -6.68 0.38 -20.99
C ALA A 43 -5.85 1.66 -20.83
N LEU A 44 -4.95 1.91 -21.77
CA LEU A 44 -4.17 3.14 -21.80
C LEU A 44 -5.09 4.31 -22.18
N SER A 45 -5.16 5.33 -21.36
CA SER A 45 -5.62 6.64 -21.81
C SER A 45 -4.54 7.27 -22.72
N SER A 46 -4.94 8.11 -23.66
CA SER A 46 -4.07 8.73 -24.68
C SER A 46 -3.01 9.70 -24.12
N ASP A 47 -3.01 9.96 -22.83
CA ASP A 47 -2.19 10.98 -22.20
C ASP A 47 -0.96 10.34 -21.52
N HIS A 48 0.08 10.13 -22.33
CA HIS A 48 1.35 9.60 -21.86
C HIS A 48 2.37 10.73 -21.81
N GLU A 49 2.85 11.05 -20.62
CA GLU A 49 4.01 11.92 -20.49
C GLU A 49 5.29 11.11 -20.64
N THR A 50 6.21 11.70 -21.37
CA THR A 50 7.51 11.15 -21.75
C THR A 50 8.44 11.10 -20.57
N ILE A 51 9.12 9.99 -20.42
CA ILE A 51 10.12 9.81 -19.40
C ILE A 51 11.51 9.97 -19.99
N GLU A 52 12.33 10.67 -19.25
CA GLU A 52 13.72 10.91 -19.65
C GLU A 52 14.51 9.61 -19.72
N LYS A 53 15.35 9.49 -20.76
CA LYS A 53 16.39 8.47 -20.81
C LYS A 53 17.35 8.69 -19.66
N TRP A 54 17.84 7.61 -19.06
CA TRP A 54 18.85 7.66 -18.05
C TRP A 54 20.10 8.42 -18.57
N ASN A 55 20.46 9.47 -17.86
CA ASN A 55 21.55 10.37 -18.22
C ASN A 55 22.82 10.15 -17.36
N GLY A 56 22.95 8.99 -16.73
CA GLY A 56 24.07 8.66 -15.85
C GLY A 56 23.90 9.12 -14.40
N LYS A 57 22.78 9.72 -14.03
CA LYS A 57 22.47 10.11 -12.65
C LYS A 57 21.64 9.03 -11.95
N ASN A 58 21.86 8.86 -10.65
CA ASN A 58 21.14 7.86 -9.84
C ASN A 58 19.76 8.33 -9.38
N ASP A 59 19.39 9.57 -9.71
CA ASP A 59 18.11 10.13 -9.34
C ASP A 59 17.54 10.94 -10.52
N PHE A 60 16.26 10.80 -10.77
CA PHE A 60 15.51 11.62 -11.70
C PHE A 60 14.15 11.94 -11.14
N ARG A 61 13.69 13.12 -11.51
CA ARG A 61 12.38 13.63 -11.08
C ARG A 61 11.44 13.57 -12.25
N ILE A 62 10.26 13.01 -11.99
CA ILE A 62 9.19 12.97 -12.95
C ILE A 62 8.09 13.86 -12.43
N TYR A 63 7.68 14.83 -13.23
CA TYR A 63 6.52 15.65 -12.94
C TYR A 63 5.25 14.91 -13.40
N MET A 64 4.37 14.63 -12.46
CA MET A 64 3.11 13.93 -12.75
C MET A 64 1.96 14.89 -12.51
N GLY A 65 1.41 15.43 -13.59
CA GLY A 65 0.32 16.40 -13.54
C GLY A 65 -1.04 15.84 -13.17
N GLN A 66 -1.22 14.52 -13.27
CA GLN A 66 -2.51 13.87 -13.05
C GLN A 66 -2.67 13.32 -11.63
N VAL A 67 -3.90 13.39 -11.11
CA VAL A 67 -4.30 12.77 -9.84
C VAL A 67 -4.78 11.35 -10.11
N GLY A 68 -4.28 10.37 -9.35
CA GLY A 68 -4.73 9.00 -9.47
C GLY A 68 -3.64 7.96 -9.25
N GLN A 69 -3.98 6.72 -9.51
CA GLN A 69 -3.04 5.60 -9.44
C GLN A 69 -2.10 5.62 -10.64
N ILE A 70 -0.81 5.50 -10.36
CA ILE A 70 0.25 5.43 -11.36
C ILE A 70 0.96 4.11 -11.21
N LEU A 71 1.06 3.36 -12.29
CA LEU A 71 1.90 2.17 -12.37
C LEU A 71 3.19 2.53 -13.09
N TYR A 72 4.32 2.17 -12.51
CA TYR A 72 5.62 2.43 -13.11
C TYR A 72 6.59 1.27 -12.88
N ARG A 73 7.53 1.11 -13.80
CA ARG A 73 8.61 0.15 -13.68
C ARG A 73 9.86 0.64 -14.38
N ALA A 74 11.01 0.23 -13.89
CA ALA A 74 12.28 0.43 -14.59
C ALA A 74 12.40 -0.55 -15.75
N TYR A 75 13.13 -0.19 -16.78
CA TYR A 75 13.57 -1.11 -17.81
C TYR A 75 14.99 -0.83 -18.28
N VAL A 76 15.62 -1.84 -18.82
CA VAL A 76 16.89 -1.74 -19.52
C VAL A 76 16.75 -2.41 -20.89
N GLU A 77 17.25 -1.76 -21.94
CA GLU A 77 17.27 -2.35 -23.27
C GLU A 77 18.71 -2.81 -23.57
N ILE A 78 18.88 -4.09 -23.84
CA ILE A 78 20.16 -4.73 -24.21
C ILE A 78 19.95 -5.39 -25.57
N ASP A 79 20.75 -4.99 -26.55
CA ASP A 79 20.72 -5.52 -27.93
C ASP A 79 19.30 -5.51 -28.56
N GLY A 80 18.53 -4.45 -28.30
CA GLY A 80 17.18 -4.28 -28.81
C GLY A 80 16.10 -5.06 -28.05
N VAL A 81 16.45 -5.78 -26.97
CA VAL A 81 15.52 -6.50 -26.11
C VAL A 81 15.34 -5.73 -24.81
N ALA A 82 14.09 -5.43 -24.47
CA ALA A 82 13.77 -4.73 -23.22
C ALA A 82 13.60 -5.73 -22.06
N HIS A 83 14.32 -5.49 -20.98
CA HIS A 83 14.23 -6.23 -19.71
C HIS A 83 13.61 -5.31 -18.67
N TYR A 84 12.57 -5.78 -17.98
CA TYR A 84 11.78 -4.97 -17.05
C TYR A 84 12.00 -5.40 -15.61
N GLY A 85 12.08 -4.40 -14.73
CA GLY A 85 11.97 -4.57 -13.29
C GLY A 85 10.53 -4.74 -12.84
N GLU A 86 10.35 -4.88 -11.54
CA GLU A 86 9.03 -4.99 -10.91
C GLU A 86 8.15 -3.76 -11.20
N THR A 87 6.85 -4.01 -11.42
CA THR A 87 5.86 -2.92 -11.53
C THR A 87 5.55 -2.41 -10.13
N LYS A 88 5.73 -1.12 -9.92
CA LYS A 88 5.40 -0.42 -8.69
C LYS A 88 4.18 0.47 -8.88
N ARG A 89 3.48 0.73 -7.78
CA ARG A 89 2.29 1.58 -7.75
C ARG A 89 2.57 2.85 -6.96
N TYR A 90 2.04 3.95 -7.43
CA TYR A 90 2.08 5.24 -6.75
C TYR A 90 0.72 5.92 -6.90
N TYR A 91 0.26 6.58 -5.84
CA TYR A 91 -0.95 7.39 -5.88
C TYR A 91 -0.58 8.86 -5.87
N ASN A 92 -0.72 9.53 -7.03
CA ASN A 92 -0.51 10.96 -7.13
C ASN A 92 -1.76 11.71 -6.68
N GLY A 93 -1.57 12.73 -5.82
CA GLY A 93 -2.67 13.59 -5.36
C GLY A 93 -3.62 12.97 -4.34
N LEU A 94 -3.34 11.74 -3.85
CA LEU A 94 -4.08 11.22 -2.70
C LEU A 94 -3.81 12.10 -1.49
N LYS A 95 -4.88 12.65 -0.92
CA LYS A 95 -4.82 13.50 0.28
C LYS A 95 -5.45 12.78 1.46
N GLY A 96 -4.82 12.92 2.61
CA GLY A 96 -5.40 12.52 3.88
C GLY A 96 -6.55 13.44 4.26
N VAL A 97 -7.55 12.86 4.88
CA VAL A 97 -8.70 13.59 5.44
C VAL A 97 -8.32 14.07 6.84
N ASP A 98 -8.41 15.36 7.05
CA ASP A 98 -8.33 15.95 8.39
C ASP A 98 -9.63 15.67 9.14
N LEU A 99 -9.56 14.80 10.13
CA LEU A 99 -10.68 14.45 11.00
C LEU A 99 -10.74 15.31 12.28
N GLY A 100 -9.86 16.31 12.40
CA GLY A 100 -9.67 17.05 13.65
C GLY A 100 -8.81 16.32 14.68
N LEU A 101 -8.08 15.29 14.25
CA LEU A 101 -7.15 14.47 15.05
C LEU A 101 -5.71 14.95 14.88
N SER A 102 -4.76 14.31 15.56
CA SER A 102 -3.33 14.65 15.48
C SER A 102 -2.73 14.45 14.10
N ILE A 103 -3.28 13.52 13.30
CA ILE A 103 -2.79 13.13 11.99
C ILE A 103 -3.94 13.06 10.96
N ASN A 104 -3.64 13.20 9.67
CA ASN A 104 -4.63 12.98 8.62
C ASN A 104 -4.75 11.52 8.27
N TRP A 105 -5.97 11.03 8.04
CA TRP A 105 -6.27 9.64 7.73
C TRP A 105 -6.54 9.43 6.25
N ALA A 106 -6.06 8.33 5.70
CA ALA A 106 -6.35 7.97 4.32
C ALA A 106 -7.86 7.73 4.12
N PRO A 107 -8.45 8.18 3.01
CA PRO A 107 -9.87 7.93 2.72
C PRO A 107 -10.16 6.45 2.44
N MET A 108 -9.15 5.66 2.07
CA MET A 108 -9.27 4.24 1.69
C MET A 108 -8.05 3.45 2.15
N ASN A 109 -8.10 2.11 2.08
CA ASN A 109 -6.97 1.26 2.40
C ASN A 109 -5.92 1.25 1.29
N VAL A 110 -4.68 0.91 1.64
CA VAL A 110 -3.60 0.73 0.66
C VAL A 110 -4.01 -0.32 -0.37
N GLY A 111 -3.78 0.00 -1.66
CA GLY A 111 -4.15 -0.85 -2.77
C GLY A 111 -5.63 -0.82 -3.17
N ALA A 112 -6.47 -0.04 -2.49
CA ALA A 112 -7.84 0.20 -2.94
C ALA A 112 -7.89 1.19 -4.11
N GLU A 113 -8.76 0.94 -5.06
CA GLU A 113 -9.01 1.83 -6.20
C GLU A 113 -9.90 3.01 -5.80
N ASN A 114 -10.78 2.80 -4.85
CA ASN A 114 -11.70 3.79 -4.31
C ASN A 114 -12.19 3.39 -2.91
N VAL A 115 -12.97 4.24 -2.28
CA VAL A 115 -13.47 4.03 -0.90
C VAL A 115 -14.40 2.82 -0.73
N PHE A 116 -14.98 2.30 -1.82
CA PHE A 116 -15.88 1.14 -1.79
C PHE A 116 -15.14 -0.21 -1.96
N ARG A 117 -13.82 -0.18 -2.19
CA ARG A 117 -13.00 -1.38 -2.36
C ARG A 117 -12.18 -1.64 -1.10
N ALA A 118 -12.07 -2.91 -0.74
CA ALA A 118 -11.36 -3.31 0.47
C ALA A 118 -9.86 -2.98 0.44
N GLY A 119 -9.26 -2.92 -0.76
CA GLY A 119 -7.82 -2.73 -0.93
C GLY A 119 -7.04 -4.04 -0.85
N SER A 120 -5.73 -3.91 -0.83
CA SER A 120 -4.81 -5.03 -0.75
C SER A 120 -4.52 -5.42 0.69
N LYS A 121 -4.19 -6.69 0.90
CA LYS A 121 -3.70 -7.20 2.19
C LYS A 121 -2.20 -7.41 2.12
N PHE A 122 -1.52 -7.22 3.23
CA PHE A 122 -0.06 -7.32 3.37
C PHE A 122 0.26 -8.12 4.62
N ALA A 123 1.28 -8.96 4.56
CA ALA A 123 1.90 -9.45 5.79
C ALA A 123 2.67 -8.29 6.47
N TRP A 124 2.78 -8.30 7.77
CA TRP A 124 3.39 -7.19 8.50
C TRP A 124 4.87 -7.00 8.13
N GLY A 125 5.26 -5.80 7.73
CA GLY A 125 6.61 -5.50 7.24
C GLY A 125 6.90 -5.97 5.82
N GLU A 126 5.89 -6.39 5.06
CA GLU A 126 6.01 -6.63 3.63
C GLU A 126 5.30 -5.53 2.84
N THR A 127 5.84 -5.20 1.68
CA THR A 127 5.40 -4.09 0.86
C THR A 127 4.63 -4.51 -0.38
N GLU A 128 4.66 -5.80 -0.70
CA GLU A 128 3.89 -6.41 -1.78
C GLU A 128 2.61 -7.07 -1.24
N PRO A 129 1.49 -6.99 -1.97
CA PRO A 129 0.24 -7.62 -1.58
C PRO A 129 0.33 -9.14 -1.49
N LYS A 130 -0.36 -9.71 -0.49
CA LYS A 130 -0.53 -11.16 -0.34
C LYS A 130 -1.99 -11.53 -0.16
N THR A 131 -2.38 -12.66 -0.74
CA THR A 131 -3.71 -13.27 -0.52
C THR A 131 -3.68 -14.35 0.56
N THR A 132 -2.55 -15.03 0.70
CA THR A 132 -2.33 -16.09 1.69
C THR A 132 -1.02 -15.84 2.42
N GLY A 133 -1.03 -15.99 3.74
CA GLY A 133 0.15 -15.88 4.58
C GLY A 133 0.52 -17.23 5.17
N SER A 134 1.81 -17.52 5.20
CA SER A 134 2.41 -18.61 5.98
C SER A 134 3.85 -18.22 6.32
N ARG A 135 4.42 -18.87 7.32
CA ARG A 135 5.82 -18.63 7.69
C ARG A 135 6.78 -18.87 6.53
N GLU A 136 6.52 -19.90 5.74
CA GLU A 136 7.38 -20.32 4.63
C GLU A 136 7.44 -19.26 3.52
N ASN A 137 6.39 -18.49 3.35
CA ASN A 137 6.33 -17.41 2.36
C ASN A 137 6.53 -16.01 2.96
N TYR A 138 6.84 -15.93 4.25
CA TYR A 138 7.06 -14.66 4.92
C TYR A 138 8.50 -14.18 4.75
N ARG A 139 8.68 -12.98 4.24
CA ARG A 139 9.98 -12.38 3.91
C ARG A 139 10.99 -12.39 5.06
N TRP A 140 10.52 -12.21 6.28
CA TRP A 140 11.35 -12.08 7.48
C TRP A 140 11.45 -13.38 8.27
N TYR A 141 11.26 -14.52 7.62
CA TYR A 141 11.38 -15.82 8.23
C TYR A 141 12.28 -16.74 7.40
N ASP A 142 13.25 -17.35 8.05
CA ASP A 142 14.11 -18.37 7.48
C ASP A 142 13.65 -19.75 7.97
N SER A 143 13.00 -20.49 7.08
CA SER A 143 12.47 -21.82 7.39
C SER A 143 13.55 -22.86 7.59
N SER A 144 14.78 -22.65 7.08
CA SER A 144 15.89 -23.59 7.25
C SER A 144 16.38 -23.65 8.71
N ILE A 145 16.28 -22.57 9.44
CA ILE A 145 16.66 -22.45 10.85
C ILE A 145 15.46 -22.21 11.76
N ASN A 146 14.25 -22.11 11.19
CA ASN A 146 12.98 -21.86 11.91
C ASN A 146 13.00 -20.56 12.74
N MET A 147 13.55 -19.48 12.18
CA MET A 147 13.82 -18.23 12.89
C MET A 147 13.41 -17.00 12.08
N PHE A 148 13.00 -15.94 12.78
CA PHE A 148 12.80 -14.63 12.17
C PHE A 148 14.15 -13.92 11.95
N THR A 149 14.29 -13.27 10.83
CA THR A 149 15.53 -12.62 10.39
C THR A 149 15.56 -11.12 10.67
N LYS A 150 14.41 -10.53 11.01
CA LYS A 150 14.26 -9.09 11.31
C LYS A 150 13.09 -8.82 12.26
N TYR A 151 13.14 -7.68 12.96
CA TYR A 151 12.15 -7.28 13.96
C TYR A 151 12.02 -8.31 15.07
N CYS A 152 13.10 -8.49 15.81
CA CYS A 152 13.17 -9.44 16.89
C CYS A 152 13.84 -8.83 18.11
N THR A 153 13.19 -8.97 19.27
CA THR A 153 13.69 -8.52 20.58
C THR A 153 14.06 -9.67 21.50
N ASP A 154 13.79 -10.91 21.09
CA ASP A 154 14.00 -12.11 21.89
C ASP A 154 14.59 -13.23 21.02
N ALA A 155 15.79 -13.71 21.43
CA ALA A 155 16.54 -14.72 20.71
C ALA A 155 15.80 -16.07 20.54
N ARG A 156 14.74 -16.32 21.31
CA ARG A 156 13.89 -17.50 21.14
C ARG A 156 13.13 -17.48 19.82
N TYR A 157 12.91 -16.30 19.24
CA TYR A 157 12.16 -16.13 18.00
C TYR A 157 13.06 -15.92 16.78
N GLY A 158 14.29 -15.39 16.94
CA GLY A 158 15.14 -15.12 15.79
C GLY A 158 16.36 -14.26 16.08
N THR A 159 16.91 -13.67 15.02
CA THR A 159 18.04 -12.74 15.12
C THR A 159 17.60 -11.44 15.79
N VAL A 160 18.16 -11.17 16.96
CA VAL A 160 17.82 -9.98 17.75
C VAL A 160 18.41 -8.74 17.11
N ASP A 161 17.53 -7.84 16.66
CA ASP A 161 17.87 -6.51 16.16
C ASP A 161 17.26 -5.38 17.00
N ASN A 162 16.47 -5.73 18.02
CA ASN A 162 15.76 -4.83 18.93
C ASN A 162 14.82 -3.82 18.24
N LYS A 163 14.42 -4.08 17.00
CA LYS A 163 13.47 -3.25 16.28
C LYS A 163 12.04 -3.65 16.61
N THR A 164 11.32 -2.73 17.19
CA THR A 164 9.90 -2.90 17.56
C THR A 164 8.95 -2.14 16.65
N LYS A 165 9.50 -1.40 15.69
CA LYS A 165 8.78 -0.56 14.73
C LYS A 165 9.34 -0.78 13.33
N LEU A 166 8.46 -0.80 12.33
CA LEU A 166 8.87 -0.96 10.94
C LEU A 166 9.82 0.16 10.48
N ASP A 167 10.87 -0.23 9.78
CA ASP A 167 11.66 0.67 8.96
C ASP A 167 10.78 1.20 7.81
N ARG A 168 11.07 2.40 7.30
CA ARG A 168 10.31 2.98 6.17
C ARG A 168 10.34 2.10 4.91
N SER A 169 11.42 1.37 4.68
CA SER A 169 11.55 0.43 3.56
C SER A 169 10.58 -0.75 3.61
N ASP A 170 10.04 -1.04 4.79
CA ASP A 170 9.18 -2.18 5.06
C ASP A 170 7.74 -1.76 5.41
N ASP A 171 7.48 -0.46 5.33
CA ASP A 171 6.14 0.11 5.49
C ASP A 171 5.43 0.14 4.12
N ALA A 172 4.40 -0.70 3.95
CA ALA A 172 3.68 -0.79 2.70
C ALA A 172 2.97 0.51 2.30
N ALA A 173 2.52 1.32 3.25
CA ALA A 173 1.93 2.63 2.93
C ALA A 173 2.98 3.59 2.38
N TYR A 174 4.16 3.63 2.99
CA TYR A 174 5.28 4.45 2.53
C TYR A 174 5.75 4.04 1.13
N ILE A 175 5.92 2.75 0.88
CA ILE A 175 6.41 2.25 -0.41
C ILE A 175 5.37 2.40 -1.51
N ASN A 176 4.09 2.12 -1.24
CA ASN A 176 3.05 2.16 -2.27
C ASN A 176 2.52 3.58 -2.53
N TRP A 177 2.52 4.49 -1.53
CA TRP A 177 1.90 5.81 -1.64
C TRP A 177 2.88 6.97 -1.48
N GLY A 178 4.15 6.70 -1.13
CA GLY A 178 5.22 7.68 -1.06
C GLY A 178 5.41 8.30 0.32
N ARG A 179 6.41 9.21 0.39
CA ARG A 179 7.04 9.67 1.64
C ARG A 179 6.13 10.33 2.68
N LYS A 180 4.97 10.83 2.27
CA LYS A 180 4.02 11.48 3.19
C LYS A 180 3.14 10.48 3.92
N TRP A 181 3.14 9.22 3.51
CA TRP A 181 2.29 8.16 4.03
C TRP A 181 3.07 7.15 4.87
N ARG A 182 2.41 6.59 5.86
CA ARG A 182 2.91 5.47 6.66
C ARG A 182 1.77 4.70 7.31
N MET A 183 2.08 3.55 7.83
CA MET A 183 1.17 2.83 8.71
C MET A 183 0.94 3.61 10.02
N PRO A 184 -0.25 3.52 10.62
CA PRO A 184 -0.57 4.23 11.86
C PRO A 184 0.17 3.64 13.05
N THR A 185 0.37 4.47 14.07
CA THR A 185 0.78 4.03 15.41
C THR A 185 -0.43 3.57 16.21
N GLU A 186 -0.20 2.91 17.34
CA GLU A 186 -1.26 2.54 18.28
C GLU A 186 -1.95 3.78 18.86
N GLU A 187 -1.18 4.83 19.18
CA GLU A 187 -1.69 6.07 19.75
C GLU A 187 -2.65 6.77 18.79
N GLU A 188 -2.28 6.85 17.51
CA GLU A 188 -3.13 7.44 16.47
C GLU A 188 -4.42 6.64 16.26
N LEU A 189 -4.34 5.31 16.32
CA LEU A 189 -5.54 4.47 16.28
C LEU A 189 -6.41 4.62 17.53
N ARG A 190 -5.81 4.73 18.70
CA ARG A 190 -6.56 5.01 19.94
C ARG A 190 -7.27 6.35 19.87
N GLU A 191 -6.60 7.38 19.34
CA GLU A 191 -7.21 8.67 19.08
C GLU A 191 -8.40 8.55 18.13
N LEU A 192 -8.24 7.87 16.98
CA LEU A 192 -9.32 7.62 16.03
C LEU A 192 -10.51 6.89 16.67
N ILE A 193 -10.24 5.89 17.50
CA ILE A 193 -11.29 5.08 18.15
C ILE A 193 -12.04 5.88 19.22
N THR A 194 -11.33 6.69 20.00
CA THR A 194 -11.90 7.36 21.17
C THR A 194 -12.50 8.73 20.88
N GLN A 195 -12.05 9.41 19.82
CA GLN A 195 -12.48 10.77 19.50
C GLN A 195 -13.44 10.86 18.31
N CYS A 196 -13.58 9.78 17.54
CA CYS A 196 -14.50 9.74 16.39
C CYS A 196 -15.77 8.98 16.70
N GLU A 197 -16.86 9.38 16.05
CA GLU A 197 -18.11 8.61 16.01
C GLU A 197 -18.00 7.51 14.94
N TRP A 198 -18.38 6.29 15.29
CA TRP A 198 -18.35 5.13 14.42
C TRP A 198 -19.76 4.62 14.16
N LYS A 199 -20.18 4.63 12.90
CA LYS A 199 -21.55 4.27 12.52
C LYS A 199 -21.57 3.47 11.23
N VAL A 200 -22.33 2.35 11.24
CA VAL A 200 -22.63 1.64 9.99
C VAL A 200 -23.71 2.40 9.25
N GLU A 201 -23.49 2.69 7.98
CA GLU A 201 -24.49 3.27 7.10
C GLU A 201 -24.45 2.63 5.71
N LYS A 202 -25.59 2.65 5.03
CA LYS A 202 -25.71 2.12 3.68
C LYS A 202 -25.44 3.21 2.65
N VAL A 203 -24.33 3.05 1.91
CA VAL A 203 -23.91 3.97 0.84
C VAL A 203 -23.97 3.23 -0.50
N ASN A 204 -24.79 3.70 -1.42
CA ASN A 204 -25.01 3.04 -2.72
C ASN A 204 -25.37 1.55 -2.60
N GLY A 205 -26.16 1.18 -1.57
CA GLY A 205 -26.56 -0.19 -1.32
C GLY A 205 -25.53 -1.07 -0.59
N ILE A 206 -24.34 -0.53 -0.31
CA ILE A 206 -23.22 -1.23 0.37
C ILE A 206 -23.18 -0.76 1.82
N ASP A 207 -23.08 -1.69 2.75
CA ASP A 207 -22.86 -1.35 4.15
C ASP A 207 -21.41 -0.90 4.36
N MET A 208 -21.26 0.34 4.80
CA MET A 208 -19.99 1.00 5.05
C MET A 208 -19.90 1.43 6.49
N LEU A 209 -18.72 1.38 7.06
CA LEU A 209 -18.45 1.93 8.37
C LEU A 209 -17.96 3.37 8.23
N ARG A 210 -18.81 4.32 8.58
CA ARG A 210 -18.46 5.74 8.63
C ARG A 210 -17.77 6.06 9.95
N VAL A 211 -16.65 6.74 9.86
CA VAL A 211 -15.88 7.26 11.01
C VAL A 211 -15.83 8.77 10.89
N THR A 212 -16.57 9.45 11.76
CA THR A 212 -16.70 10.92 11.73
C THR A 212 -15.86 11.54 12.84
N GLY A 213 -14.94 12.41 12.47
CA GLY A 213 -14.08 13.12 13.39
C GLY A 213 -14.77 14.28 14.11
N PRO A 214 -14.14 14.85 15.16
CA PRO A 214 -14.70 15.96 15.93
C PRO A 214 -14.94 17.24 15.12
N ASN A 215 -14.27 17.39 13.97
CA ASN A 215 -14.52 18.53 13.06
C ASN A 215 -15.64 18.27 12.03
N GLY A 216 -16.34 17.13 12.10
CA GLY A 216 -17.43 16.75 11.21
C GLY A 216 -16.99 16.09 9.89
N ASN A 217 -15.72 16.11 9.54
CA ASN A 217 -15.20 15.35 8.40
C ASN A 217 -15.22 13.85 8.69
N TYR A 218 -15.29 13.03 7.65
CA TYR A 218 -15.39 11.59 7.81
C TYR A 218 -14.60 10.81 6.76
N ILE A 219 -14.34 9.56 7.11
CA ILE A 219 -13.82 8.54 6.21
C ILE A 219 -14.70 7.29 6.28
N PHE A 220 -14.58 6.43 5.28
CA PHE A 220 -15.23 5.12 5.28
C PHE A 220 -14.20 4.00 5.38
N PHE A 221 -14.57 2.94 6.11
CA PHE A 221 -13.97 1.63 5.96
C PHE A 221 -14.89 0.77 5.10
N SER A 222 -14.32 0.14 4.07
CA SER A 222 -15.06 -0.59 3.03
C SER A 222 -15.54 -1.98 3.45
N ALA A 223 -15.21 -2.42 4.64
CA ALA A 223 -15.59 -3.75 5.12
C ALA A 223 -16.29 -3.65 6.47
N VAL A 224 -17.34 -4.41 6.60
CA VAL A 224 -18.07 -4.59 7.83
C VAL A 224 -17.22 -5.34 8.89
N TYR A 225 -16.20 -6.06 8.44
CA TYR A 225 -15.21 -6.74 9.25
C TYR A 225 -13.82 -6.58 8.60
N GLY A 226 -12.83 -6.21 9.38
CA GLY A 226 -11.46 -6.08 8.86
C GLY A 226 -10.40 -5.93 9.94
N ARG A 227 -9.27 -6.60 9.73
CA ARG A 227 -8.06 -6.40 10.54
C ARG A 227 -7.12 -5.49 9.78
N HIS A 228 -6.53 -4.54 10.51
CA HIS A 228 -5.60 -3.55 9.95
C HIS A 228 -4.34 -3.51 10.81
N TRP A 229 -3.19 -3.57 10.16
CA TRP A 229 -1.91 -3.50 10.81
C TRP A 229 -1.60 -2.11 11.38
N THR A 230 -0.89 -2.10 12.52
CA THR A 230 -0.13 -0.95 13.00
C THR A 230 1.35 -1.10 12.61
N ILE A 231 2.13 -0.07 12.89
CA ILE A 231 3.56 -0.05 12.61
C ILE A 231 4.38 -0.87 13.63
N TYR A 232 3.76 -1.38 14.72
CA TYR A 232 4.47 -1.97 15.84
C TYR A 232 4.46 -3.49 15.86
N LEU A 233 5.62 -4.07 16.23
CA LEU A 233 5.78 -5.45 16.63
C LEU A 233 5.10 -5.70 17.99
N ASP A 234 4.62 -6.91 18.24
CA ASP A 234 4.36 -7.39 19.59
C ASP A 234 5.70 -7.73 20.29
N THR A 235 6.03 -6.98 21.33
CA THR A 235 7.30 -7.18 22.05
C THR A 235 7.29 -8.40 22.98
N THR A 236 6.12 -8.93 23.28
CA THR A 236 5.97 -10.15 24.11
C THR A 236 6.11 -11.40 23.24
N TYR A 237 5.47 -11.38 22.07
CA TYR A 237 5.46 -12.49 21.13
C TYR A 237 5.97 -12.00 19.76
N ASN A 238 7.27 -12.14 19.52
CA ASN A 238 7.89 -11.60 18.31
C ASN A 238 7.44 -12.27 16.99
N ASN A 239 6.66 -13.31 17.06
CA ASN A 239 5.96 -13.90 15.91
C ASN A 239 4.64 -13.18 15.59
N ALA A 240 4.27 -12.19 16.38
CA ALA A 240 3.05 -11.39 16.20
C ALA A 240 3.37 -9.89 16.03
N ALA A 241 2.41 -9.16 15.50
CA ALA A 241 2.43 -7.71 15.38
C ALA A 241 1.07 -7.13 15.78
N GLN A 242 1.06 -5.87 16.14
CA GLN A 242 -0.16 -5.20 16.58
C GLN A 242 -1.06 -4.89 15.38
N CYS A 243 -2.33 -5.21 15.55
CA CYS A 243 -3.38 -4.82 14.62
C CYS A 243 -4.61 -4.32 15.38
N PHE A 244 -5.51 -3.65 14.69
CA PHE A 244 -6.84 -3.43 15.21
C PHE A 244 -7.85 -4.21 14.39
N ASN A 245 -8.88 -4.67 15.06
CA ASN A 245 -10.00 -5.35 14.47
C ASN A 245 -11.27 -4.55 14.72
N PHE A 246 -12.06 -4.41 13.66
CA PHE A 246 -13.40 -3.85 13.75
C PHE A 246 -14.40 -4.94 13.37
N ASP A 247 -15.41 -5.12 14.22
CA ASP A 247 -16.54 -5.98 13.95
C ASP A 247 -17.82 -5.15 14.06
N SER A 248 -18.47 -4.91 12.92
CA SER A 248 -19.68 -4.06 12.87
C SER A 248 -20.92 -4.77 13.40
N GLN A 249 -20.96 -6.10 13.41
CA GLN A 249 -22.12 -6.85 13.89
C GLN A 249 -22.28 -6.69 15.39
N ILE A 250 -21.15 -6.67 16.10
CA ILE A 250 -21.13 -6.48 17.55
C ILE A 250 -20.64 -5.10 17.97
N GLN A 251 -20.35 -4.22 17.00
CA GLN A 251 -19.86 -2.84 17.19
C GLN A 251 -18.65 -2.75 18.13
N VAL A 252 -17.72 -3.67 17.98
CA VAL A 252 -16.53 -3.74 18.82
C VAL A 252 -15.28 -3.42 18.00
N ILE A 253 -14.52 -2.47 18.52
CA ILE A 253 -13.17 -2.17 18.02
C ILE A 253 -12.18 -2.65 19.09
N ARG A 254 -11.25 -3.48 18.69
CA ARG A 254 -10.25 -4.03 19.61
C ARG A 254 -8.86 -3.93 19.02
N PHE A 255 -7.90 -3.58 19.86
CA PHE A 255 -6.50 -3.88 19.60
C PHE A 255 -6.28 -5.38 19.79
N TRP A 256 -5.52 -5.94 18.86
CA TRP A 256 -5.21 -7.35 18.83
C TRP A 256 -3.77 -7.54 18.36
N ASN A 257 -3.14 -8.63 18.76
CA ASN A 257 -1.87 -9.04 18.21
C ASN A 257 -2.10 -10.33 17.42
N ASP A 258 -1.57 -10.38 16.22
CA ASP A 258 -1.74 -11.55 15.35
C ASP A 258 -0.44 -11.90 14.65
N TYR A 259 -0.36 -13.13 14.16
CA TYR A 259 0.82 -13.60 13.45
C TYR A 259 1.19 -12.68 12.30
N ARG A 260 2.42 -12.21 12.29
CA ARG A 260 2.89 -11.18 11.36
C ARG A 260 2.99 -11.64 9.90
N ASP A 261 2.93 -12.94 9.65
CA ASP A 261 2.81 -13.55 8.32
C ASP A 261 1.37 -13.55 7.77
N CYS A 262 0.35 -13.27 8.61
CA CYS A 262 -1.03 -13.12 8.16
C CYS A 262 -1.23 -11.87 7.32
N PRO A 263 -1.95 -11.94 6.19
CA PRO A 263 -2.22 -10.77 5.35
C PRO A 263 -3.43 -9.98 5.85
N TYR A 264 -3.21 -8.72 6.27
CA TYR A 264 -4.24 -7.78 6.71
C TYR A 264 -4.17 -6.47 5.93
N PHE A 265 -5.21 -5.67 6.06
CA PHE A 265 -5.32 -4.36 5.43
C PHE A 265 -4.40 -3.34 6.12
N ILE A 266 -4.16 -2.24 5.42
CA ILE A 266 -3.46 -1.08 5.94
C ILE A 266 -4.31 0.15 5.67
N ARG A 267 -4.74 0.84 6.74
CA ARG A 267 -5.28 2.19 6.66
C ARG A 267 -4.17 3.16 7.00
N ALA A 268 -3.64 3.81 6.00
CA ALA A 268 -2.50 4.69 6.15
C ALA A 268 -2.88 6.03 6.81
N VAL A 269 -1.87 6.68 7.39
CA VAL A 269 -1.92 8.05 7.86
C VAL A 269 -0.96 8.93 7.06
N GLN A 270 -1.30 10.22 6.92
CA GLN A 270 -0.50 11.20 6.21
C GLN A 270 0.02 12.24 7.19
N MET A 271 1.34 12.42 7.19
CA MET A 271 1.97 13.48 7.98
C MET A 271 1.43 14.84 7.53
N ARG A 272 1.10 15.69 8.50
CA ARG A 272 0.79 17.11 8.25
C ARG A 272 2.07 17.82 7.83
N ASP A 273 1.96 18.73 6.87
CA ASP A 273 3.06 19.61 6.41
C ASP A 273 3.45 20.60 7.49
#